data_6ba9e7f44689dff46498609f4a2db6a0
#
_entry.id   6ba9e7f44689dff46498609f4a2db6a0
#
_cell.length_a   1.000
_cell.length_b   1.000
_cell.length_c   1.000
_cell.angle_alpha   90.00
_cell.angle_beta   90.00
_cell.angle_gamma   90.00
#
_symmetry.space_group_name_H-M   'P 1'
#
loop_
_entity.id
_entity.type
_entity.pdbx_description
1 polymer ?
#
loop_
_entity_poly.entity_id
_entity_poly.type
_entity_poly.pdbx_seq_one_letter_code
_entity_poly.pdbx_strand_id
1 'polypeptide(L)'
;MSARSGYVGIMDKNFVVMSVSGVSIEGDDALPVVMLREDRDHGEGALSVTVGPFEASAILLELEGISPPRPLTHDLLADLFREAGMELERAEIFGLPDEGPRARLVYRRGLSRRIKEVRPSDALALALRLKAPICADRDLLSRKDSPSVLLRPQTVHLAPGSLEFP
;
A
#
# COMPACT_ATOMS: atom_id res chain seq x y z
N MET A 1 -8.11 21.08 6.34
CA MET A 1 -7.18 22.04 5.71
C MET A 1 -6.04 21.26 5.10
N SER A 2 -5.91 21.36 3.81
CA SER A 2 -5.15 20.50 2.90
C SER A 2 -3.66 20.81 2.95
N ALA A 3 -2.83 19.83 3.36
CA ALA A 3 -1.37 19.89 3.28
C ALA A 3 -0.86 18.90 2.22
N ARG A 4 -1.29 19.03 0.96
CA ARG A 4 -0.89 18.15 -0.15
C ARG A 4 -0.22 18.85 -1.31
N SER A 5 0.32 20.06 -1.12
CA SER A 5 0.88 20.88 -2.23
C SER A 5 2.41 20.97 -2.24
N GLY A 6 3.15 19.87 -2.05
CA GLY A 6 4.63 19.93 -2.02
C GLY A 6 5.38 18.84 -2.78
N TYR A 7 4.73 17.83 -3.33
CA TYR A 7 5.42 16.63 -3.85
C TYR A 7 5.56 16.56 -5.39
N VAL A 8 5.54 17.67 -6.10
CA VAL A 8 5.69 17.74 -7.59
C VAL A 8 7.16 17.84 -8.00
N GLY A 9 8.08 17.22 -7.27
CA GLY A 9 9.50 17.17 -7.60
C GLY A 9 9.88 15.85 -8.27
N ILE A 10 9.93 15.81 -9.61
CA ILE A 10 10.50 14.74 -10.44
C ILE A 10 9.84 13.37 -10.20
N MET A 11 8.54 13.27 -10.38
CA MET A 11 7.91 12.02 -10.74
C MET A 11 8.15 11.79 -12.24
N ASP A 12 8.58 10.58 -12.60
CA ASP A 12 8.50 10.13 -13.98
C ASP A 12 7.04 10.31 -14.42
N LYS A 13 6.83 10.89 -15.61
CA LYS A 13 5.50 11.30 -16.11
C LYS A 13 4.49 10.15 -16.16
N ASN A 14 4.97 8.91 -16.04
CA ASN A 14 4.15 7.71 -16.10
C ASN A 14 3.57 7.26 -14.76
N PHE A 15 4.03 7.78 -13.61
CA PHE A 15 3.50 7.41 -12.31
C PHE A 15 2.30 8.26 -11.89
N VAL A 16 1.30 7.60 -11.29
CA VAL A 16 0.12 8.25 -10.69
C VAL A 16 0.02 7.91 -9.22
N VAL A 17 -0.55 8.83 -8.45
CA VAL A 17 -0.80 8.61 -7.02
C VAL A 17 -2.01 7.72 -6.85
N MET A 18 -1.86 6.74 -5.96
CA MET A 18 -2.87 5.73 -5.66
C MET A 18 -3.24 5.79 -4.18
N SER A 19 -4.48 5.48 -3.88
CA SER A 19 -4.96 5.22 -2.52
C SER A 19 -5.35 3.75 -2.37
N VAL A 20 -5.11 3.16 -1.20
CA VAL A 20 -5.61 1.84 -0.86
C VAL A 20 -7.10 1.94 -0.59
N SER A 21 -7.92 1.28 -1.40
CA SER A 21 -9.39 1.26 -1.25
C SER A 21 -9.90 0.12 -0.39
N GLY A 22 -9.08 -0.88 -0.13
CA GLY A 22 -9.42 -2.01 0.74
C GLY A 22 -8.58 -3.25 0.46
N VAL A 23 -8.86 -4.30 1.23
CA VAL A 23 -8.30 -5.64 1.06
C VAL A 23 -9.46 -6.60 0.86
N SER A 24 -9.39 -7.48 -0.15
CA SER A 24 -10.39 -8.49 -0.45
C SER A 24 -9.77 -9.89 -0.33
N ILE A 25 -10.58 -10.86 0.05
CA ILE A 25 -10.25 -12.29 0.05
C ILE A 25 -11.38 -13.00 -0.66
N GLU A 26 -11.08 -13.69 -1.76
CA GLU A 26 -12.07 -14.39 -2.59
C GLU A 26 -11.92 -15.91 -2.42
N GLY A 27 -12.69 -16.49 -1.49
CA GLY A 27 -12.72 -17.94 -1.24
C GLY A 27 -11.76 -18.38 -0.12
N ASP A 28 -11.99 -19.61 0.36
CA ASP A 28 -11.33 -20.14 1.57
C ASP A 28 -9.83 -20.36 1.42
N ASP A 29 -9.35 -20.63 0.19
CA ASP A 29 -7.94 -20.88 -0.12
C ASP A 29 -7.31 -19.74 -0.94
N ALA A 30 -8.00 -18.61 -1.13
CA ALA A 30 -7.51 -17.51 -1.94
C ALA A 30 -6.54 -16.62 -1.16
N LEU A 31 -5.51 -16.13 -1.84
CA LEU A 31 -4.62 -15.12 -1.27
C LEU A 31 -5.34 -13.76 -1.22
N PRO A 32 -5.12 -12.98 -0.16
CA PRO A 32 -5.65 -11.63 -0.07
C PRO A 32 -5.14 -10.73 -1.19
N VAL A 33 -6.00 -9.82 -1.62
CA VAL A 33 -5.71 -8.83 -2.67
C VAL A 33 -5.92 -7.43 -2.12
N VAL A 34 -4.88 -6.61 -2.18
CA VAL A 34 -4.97 -5.18 -1.88
C VAL A 34 -5.42 -4.44 -3.13
N MET A 35 -6.51 -3.69 -2.99
CA MET A 35 -7.05 -2.88 -4.09
C MET A 35 -6.58 -1.45 -3.97
N LEU A 36 -5.98 -0.94 -5.05
CA LEU A 36 -5.53 0.43 -5.20
C LEU A 36 -6.40 1.15 -6.23
N ARG A 37 -6.70 2.42 -5.99
CA ARG A 37 -7.41 3.30 -6.93
C ARG A 37 -6.64 4.58 -7.12
N GLU A 38 -6.72 5.15 -8.32
CA GLU A 38 -6.13 6.45 -8.62
C GLU A 38 -6.73 7.54 -7.72
N ASP A 39 -5.86 8.31 -7.03
CA ASP A 39 -6.26 9.37 -6.08
C ASP A 39 -6.49 10.70 -6.83
N ARG A 40 -7.46 10.70 -7.75
CA ARG A 40 -7.92 11.89 -8.48
C ARG A 40 -9.43 11.90 -8.59
N ASP A 41 -10.01 13.09 -8.56
CA ASP A 41 -11.41 13.29 -8.97
C ASP A 41 -11.53 12.85 -10.44
N HIS A 42 -12.26 11.77 -10.69
CA HIS A 42 -12.43 11.09 -12.00
C HIS A 42 -11.27 10.19 -12.47
N GLY A 43 -10.32 9.84 -11.62
CA GLY A 43 -9.35 8.78 -11.92
C GLY A 43 -10.04 7.43 -12.05
N GLU A 44 -9.90 6.77 -13.20
CA GLU A 44 -10.51 5.44 -13.47
C GLU A 44 -9.54 4.29 -13.28
N GLY A 45 -8.27 4.61 -13.00
CA GLY A 45 -7.21 3.61 -12.84
C GLY A 45 -7.38 2.80 -11.57
N ALA A 46 -7.32 1.48 -11.69
CA ALA A 46 -7.31 0.53 -10.58
C ALA A 46 -6.15 -0.47 -10.74
N LEU A 47 -5.59 -0.88 -9.61
CA LEU A 47 -4.55 -1.91 -9.55
C LEU A 47 -4.82 -2.85 -8.40
N SER A 48 -4.72 -4.15 -8.65
CA SER A 48 -4.86 -5.21 -7.65
C SER A 48 -3.50 -5.83 -7.37
N VAL A 49 -3.15 -5.97 -6.10
CA VAL A 49 -1.86 -6.52 -5.66
C VAL A 49 -2.14 -7.69 -4.72
N THR A 50 -1.78 -8.91 -5.15
CA THR A 50 -1.87 -10.09 -4.31
C THR A 50 -0.81 -10.04 -3.22
N VAL A 51 -1.20 -10.32 -1.97
CA VAL A 51 -0.30 -10.27 -0.80
C VAL A 51 -0.48 -11.51 0.08
N GLY A 52 0.46 -11.76 0.97
CA GLY A 52 0.30 -12.83 1.97
C GLY A 52 -0.70 -12.45 3.06
N PRO A 53 -1.25 -13.45 3.80
CA PRO A 53 -2.26 -13.21 4.84
C PRO A 53 -1.75 -12.31 5.98
N PHE A 54 -0.51 -12.46 6.37
CA PHE A 54 0.10 -11.66 7.44
C PHE A 54 0.33 -10.22 7.00
N GLU A 55 0.76 -10.00 5.75
CA GLU A 55 0.92 -8.69 5.16
C GLU A 55 -0.43 -8.00 4.98
N ALA A 56 -1.46 -8.73 4.55
CA ALA A 56 -2.83 -8.24 4.45
C ALA A 56 -3.36 -7.77 5.81
N SER A 57 -3.15 -8.57 6.86
CA SER A 57 -3.54 -8.21 8.23
C SER A 57 -2.83 -6.94 8.70
N ALA A 58 -1.53 -6.82 8.44
CA ALA A 58 -0.77 -5.63 8.79
C ALA A 58 -1.25 -4.37 8.06
N ILE A 59 -1.65 -4.49 6.78
CA ILE A 59 -2.22 -3.39 6.00
C ILE A 59 -3.60 -3.01 6.53
N LEU A 60 -4.47 -4.00 6.80
CA LEU A 60 -5.81 -3.76 7.34
C LEU A 60 -5.78 -3.03 8.68
N LEU A 61 -4.93 -3.47 9.61
CA LEU A 61 -4.80 -2.81 10.91
C LEU A 61 -4.45 -1.33 10.77
N GLU A 62 -3.56 -0.99 9.84
CA GLU A 62 -3.18 0.40 9.58
C GLU A 62 -4.32 1.20 8.94
N LEU A 63 -5.05 0.61 7.99
CA LEU A 63 -6.20 1.24 7.34
C LEU A 63 -7.33 1.54 8.32
N GLU A 64 -7.58 0.62 9.26
CA GLU A 64 -8.62 0.75 10.30
C GLU A 64 -8.14 1.58 11.51
N GLY A 65 -6.88 2.01 11.55
CA GLY A 65 -6.31 2.75 12.67
C GLY A 65 -6.23 1.93 13.96
N ILE A 66 -6.14 0.61 13.84
CA ILE A 66 -6.06 -0.31 14.98
C ILE A 66 -4.59 -0.51 15.35
N SER A 67 -4.24 -0.13 16.57
CA SER A 67 -2.90 -0.34 17.11
C SER A 67 -2.85 -1.66 17.90
N PRO A 68 -2.04 -2.64 17.49
CA PRO A 68 -1.88 -3.87 18.23
C PRO A 68 -1.16 -3.62 19.57
N PRO A 69 -1.32 -4.50 20.59
CA PRO A 69 -0.69 -4.34 21.90
C PRO A 69 0.86 -4.31 21.85
N ARG A 70 1.43 -4.87 20.81
CA ARG A 70 2.88 -4.83 20.53
C ARG A 70 3.10 -4.47 19.06
N PRO A 71 4.16 -3.70 18.75
CA PRO A 71 4.49 -3.35 17.38
C PRO A 71 4.68 -4.58 16.49
N LEU A 72 4.09 -4.55 15.29
CA LEU A 72 4.33 -5.55 14.25
C LEU A 72 5.66 -5.25 13.54
N THR A 73 6.11 -6.17 12.68
CA THR A 73 7.37 -6.00 11.92
C THR A 73 7.41 -4.70 11.13
N HIS A 74 6.31 -4.31 10.48
CA HIS A 74 6.27 -3.08 9.72
C HIS A 74 6.22 -1.83 10.61
N ASP A 75 5.66 -1.92 11.82
CA ASP A 75 5.69 -0.83 12.80
C ASP A 75 7.14 -0.60 13.27
N LEU A 76 7.83 -1.69 13.65
CA LEU A 76 9.24 -1.65 14.01
C LEU A 76 10.09 -1.05 12.88
N LEU A 77 9.85 -1.47 11.62
CA LEU A 77 10.57 -0.93 10.47
C LEU A 77 10.32 0.57 10.29
N ALA A 78 9.07 1.02 10.45
CA ALA A 78 8.73 2.43 10.37
C ALA A 78 9.41 3.25 11.48
N ASP A 79 9.50 2.71 12.69
CA ASP A 79 10.20 3.37 13.79
C ASP A 79 11.70 3.47 13.54
N LEU A 80 12.32 2.39 13.05
CA LEU A 80 13.74 2.41 12.65
C LEU A 80 14.02 3.41 11.52
N PHE A 81 13.09 3.59 10.57
CA PHE A 81 13.19 4.64 9.56
C PHE A 81 13.26 6.03 10.19
N ARG A 82 12.37 6.31 11.14
CA ARG A 82 12.31 7.60 11.85
C ARG A 82 13.56 7.83 12.70
N GLU A 83 13.98 6.83 13.49
CA GLU A 83 15.16 6.90 14.35
C GLU A 83 16.45 7.08 13.55
N ALA A 84 16.56 6.47 12.38
CA ALA A 84 17.72 6.63 11.49
C ALA A 84 17.70 7.95 10.71
N GLY A 85 16.71 8.83 10.92
CA GLY A 85 16.56 10.08 10.18
C GLY A 85 16.30 9.86 8.68
N MET A 86 15.65 8.75 8.34
CA MET A 86 15.23 8.45 6.97
C MET A 86 13.81 8.96 6.73
N GLU A 87 13.59 9.51 5.55
CA GLU A 87 12.29 9.98 5.08
C GLU A 87 11.87 9.17 3.84
N LEU A 88 10.75 8.47 3.92
CA LEU A 88 10.17 7.80 2.76
C LEU A 88 9.47 8.84 1.90
N GLU A 89 10.03 9.12 0.72
CA GLU A 89 9.44 10.08 -0.22
C GLU A 89 8.20 9.51 -0.89
N ARG A 90 8.24 8.22 -1.27
CA ARG A 90 7.14 7.48 -1.86
C ARG A 90 7.45 5.99 -2.00
N ALA A 91 6.41 5.18 -2.11
CA ALA A 91 6.47 3.81 -2.62
C ALA A 91 6.03 3.81 -4.09
N GLU A 92 6.75 3.12 -4.95
CA GLU A 92 6.43 3.00 -6.38
C GLU A 92 6.14 1.53 -6.71
N ILE A 93 4.97 1.28 -7.32
CA ILE A 93 4.59 -0.02 -7.89
C ILE A 93 4.80 0.07 -9.41
N PHE A 94 5.58 -0.84 -9.95
CA PHE A 94 5.97 -0.86 -11.36
C PHE A 94 6.10 -2.29 -11.86
N GLY A 95 6.35 -2.49 -13.14
CA GLY A 95 6.55 -3.79 -13.77
C GLY A 95 5.86 -3.88 -15.11
N LEU A 96 5.90 -5.05 -15.69
CA LEU A 96 5.16 -5.36 -16.91
C LEU A 96 3.86 -6.11 -16.53
N PRO A 97 2.77 -5.91 -17.27
CA PRO A 97 1.50 -6.57 -16.98
C PRO A 97 1.60 -8.09 -16.85
N ASP A 98 2.48 -8.71 -17.66
CA ASP A 98 2.65 -10.16 -17.71
C ASP A 98 3.60 -10.72 -16.65
N GLU A 99 4.43 -9.88 -16.00
CA GLU A 99 5.43 -10.28 -15.00
C GLU A 99 4.92 -10.09 -13.57
N GLY A 100 3.76 -9.45 -13.43
CA GLY A 100 3.22 -9.05 -12.14
C GLY A 100 3.88 -7.79 -11.55
N PRO A 101 3.26 -7.22 -10.51
CA PRO A 101 3.73 -5.97 -9.93
C PRO A 101 5.02 -6.17 -9.12
N ARG A 102 5.97 -5.27 -9.30
CA ARG A 102 7.19 -5.08 -8.49
C ARG A 102 7.07 -3.78 -7.73
N ALA A 103 7.88 -3.58 -6.70
CA ALA A 103 7.87 -2.34 -5.95
C ALA A 103 9.26 -1.86 -5.55
N ARG A 104 9.36 -0.55 -5.34
CA ARG A 104 10.54 0.09 -4.78
C ARG A 104 10.17 1.22 -3.83
N LEU A 105 11.01 1.42 -2.84
CA LEU A 105 10.95 2.55 -1.93
C LEU A 105 11.92 3.63 -2.42
N VAL A 106 11.44 4.85 -2.54
CA VAL A 106 12.26 6.04 -2.79
C VAL A 106 12.33 6.82 -1.49
N TYR A 107 13.51 6.92 -0.90
CA TYR A 107 13.70 7.54 0.40
C TYR A 107 14.96 8.40 0.46
N ARG A 108 15.01 9.31 1.43
CA ARG A 108 16.17 10.14 1.72
C ARG A 108 16.75 9.83 3.10
N ARG A 109 18.06 10.04 3.20
CA ARG A 109 18.77 10.18 4.46
C ARG A 109 19.70 11.38 4.35
N GLY A 110 19.37 12.45 5.07
CA GLY A 110 20.01 13.74 4.85
C GLY A 110 19.81 14.22 3.41
N LEU A 111 20.89 14.56 2.71
CA LEU A 111 20.84 15.00 1.31
C LEU A 111 20.88 13.85 0.29
N SER A 112 21.10 12.63 0.72
CA SER A 112 21.24 11.48 -0.18
C SER A 112 19.90 10.81 -0.44
N ARG A 113 19.44 10.84 -1.69
CA ARG A 113 18.32 10.04 -2.16
C ARG A 113 18.75 8.62 -2.47
N ARG A 114 17.95 7.65 -2.10
CA ARG A 114 18.19 6.22 -2.31
C ARG A 114 16.94 5.53 -2.82
N ILE A 115 17.15 4.45 -3.56
CA ILE A 115 16.09 3.59 -4.08
C ILE A 115 16.40 2.17 -3.63
N LYS A 116 15.38 1.47 -3.12
CA LYS A 116 15.48 0.08 -2.74
C LYS A 116 14.29 -0.70 -3.26
N GLU A 117 14.57 -1.73 -4.05
CA GLU A 117 13.54 -2.66 -4.49
C GLU A 117 13.12 -3.58 -3.33
N VAL A 118 11.80 -3.78 -3.20
CA VAL A 118 11.15 -4.56 -2.13
C VAL A 118 9.92 -5.27 -2.70
N ARG A 119 9.30 -6.14 -1.91
CA ARG A 119 8.01 -6.72 -2.28
C ARG A 119 6.92 -5.63 -2.29
N PRO A 120 5.92 -5.73 -3.19
CA PRO A 120 4.80 -4.78 -3.21
C PRO A 120 4.08 -4.66 -1.85
N SER A 121 3.84 -5.77 -1.17
CA SER A 121 3.22 -5.80 0.17
C SER A 121 4.00 -5.00 1.22
N ASP A 122 5.33 -5.13 1.23
CA ASP A 122 6.20 -4.38 2.16
C ASP A 122 6.19 -2.89 1.86
N ALA A 123 6.20 -2.54 0.56
CA ALA A 123 6.13 -1.15 0.12
C ALA A 123 4.81 -0.49 0.55
N LEU A 124 3.68 -1.18 0.36
CA LEU A 124 2.36 -0.71 0.76
C LEU A 124 2.25 -0.56 2.29
N ALA A 125 2.63 -1.60 3.04
CA ALA A 125 2.55 -1.60 4.49
C ALA A 125 3.41 -0.50 5.13
N LEU A 126 4.60 -0.25 4.59
CA LEU A 126 5.50 0.79 5.08
C LEU A 126 5.04 2.19 4.67
N ALA A 127 4.57 2.37 3.42
CA ALA A 127 4.07 3.65 2.94
C ALA A 127 2.86 4.13 3.75
N LEU A 128 1.93 3.25 4.09
CA LEU A 128 0.78 3.57 4.95
C LEU A 128 1.24 4.08 6.32
N ARG A 129 2.16 3.37 6.99
CA ARG A 129 2.67 3.73 8.33
C ARG A 129 3.47 5.03 8.36
N LEU A 130 4.23 5.29 7.32
CA LEU A 130 5.01 6.51 7.18
C LEU A 130 4.21 7.65 6.52
N LYS A 131 2.95 7.39 6.15
CA LYS A 131 2.05 8.35 5.46
C LYS A 131 2.70 8.90 4.18
N ALA A 132 3.50 8.07 3.51
CA ALA A 132 4.13 8.40 2.25
C ALA A 132 3.20 8.09 1.07
N PRO A 133 3.29 8.85 -0.02
CA PRO A 133 2.52 8.57 -1.22
C PRO A 133 2.80 7.18 -1.78
N ILE A 134 1.76 6.50 -2.23
CA ILE A 134 1.84 5.28 -3.04
C ILE A 134 1.62 5.70 -4.48
N CYS A 135 2.52 5.31 -5.36
CA CYS A 135 2.47 5.63 -6.78
C CYS A 135 2.49 4.34 -7.60
N ALA A 136 1.73 4.29 -8.68
CA ALA A 136 1.76 3.15 -9.60
C ALA A 136 2.04 3.63 -11.02
N ASP A 137 2.75 2.79 -11.78
CA ASP A 137 2.95 2.99 -13.20
C ASP A 137 1.60 2.84 -13.91
N ARG A 138 1.29 3.80 -14.80
CA ARG A 138 0.03 3.81 -15.58
C ARG A 138 -0.15 2.56 -16.41
N ASP A 139 0.93 1.97 -16.88
CA ASP A 139 0.88 0.78 -17.73
C ASP A 139 0.38 -0.46 -16.98
N LEU A 140 0.41 -0.43 -15.63
CA LEU A 140 -0.15 -1.49 -14.79
C LEU A 140 -1.64 -1.30 -14.48
N LEU A 141 -2.22 -0.14 -14.77
CA LEU A 141 -3.58 0.15 -14.36
C LEU A 141 -4.59 -0.47 -15.31
N SER A 142 -5.57 -1.19 -14.76
CA SER A 142 -6.78 -1.57 -15.45
C SER A 142 -7.79 -0.42 -15.43
N ARG A 143 -8.52 -0.22 -16.54
CA ARG A 143 -9.67 0.70 -16.54
C ARG A 143 -10.86 0.05 -15.83
N LYS A 144 -11.72 0.88 -15.22
CA LYS A 144 -12.94 0.46 -14.49
C LYS A 144 -13.89 -0.45 -15.27
N ASP A 145 -13.79 -0.48 -16.60
CA ASP A 145 -14.68 -1.26 -17.49
C ASP A 145 -14.29 -2.72 -17.63
N SER A 146 -13.19 -3.18 -17.08
CA SER A 146 -12.96 -4.63 -16.95
C SER A 146 -13.84 -5.15 -15.84
N PRO A 147 -14.66 -6.21 -16.08
CA PRO A 147 -15.52 -6.80 -15.06
C PRO A 147 -14.70 -7.64 -14.08
N SER A 148 -13.79 -7.03 -13.36
CA SER A 148 -13.21 -7.60 -12.15
C SER A 148 -14.14 -7.22 -11.02
N VAL A 149 -15.09 -8.09 -10.81
CA VAL A 149 -15.89 -8.31 -9.61
C VAL A 149 -15.81 -7.16 -8.60
N LEU A 150 -16.83 -6.30 -8.66
CA LEU A 150 -17.18 -5.38 -7.58
C LEU A 150 -17.58 -6.21 -6.34
N LEU A 151 -16.61 -6.72 -5.62
CA LEU A 151 -16.86 -7.19 -4.27
C LEU A 151 -16.96 -5.97 -3.37
N ARG A 152 -18.15 -5.74 -2.88
CA ARG A 152 -18.35 -4.86 -1.73
C ARG A 152 -17.42 -5.35 -0.63
N PRO A 153 -16.71 -4.47 0.09
CA PRO A 153 -15.99 -4.88 1.28
C PRO A 153 -17.01 -5.57 2.18
N GLN A 154 -16.91 -6.88 2.34
CA GLN A 154 -17.55 -7.53 3.44
C GLN A 154 -16.79 -7.05 4.66
N THR A 155 -17.45 -6.22 5.45
CA THR A 155 -16.96 -5.83 6.76
C THR A 155 -16.77 -7.13 7.53
N VAL A 156 -15.52 -7.52 7.70
CA VAL A 156 -15.20 -8.63 8.60
C VAL A 156 -15.50 -8.09 10.00
N HIS A 157 -16.72 -8.36 10.47
CA HIS A 157 -17.03 -8.20 11.89
C HIS A 157 -16.20 -9.21 12.65
N LEU A 158 -15.04 -8.78 13.14
CA LEU A 158 -14.36 -9.47 14.21
C LEU A 158 -15.30 -9.42 15.41
N ALA A 159 -15.94 -10.54 15.74
CA ALA A 159 -16.74 -10.65 16.93
C ALA A 159 -15.86 -10.29 18.14
N PRO A 160 -16.33 -9.41 19.03
CA PRO A 160 -15.59 -9.09 20.24
C PRO A 160 -15.52 -10.37 21.10
N GLY A 161 -14.33 -10.94 21.26
CA GLY A 161 -14.10 -12.09 22.13
C GLY A 161 -13.24 -13.23 21.58
N SER A 162 -12.71 -13.16 20.34
CA SER A 162 -11.99 -14.30 19.73
C SER A 162 -10.46 -14.23 19.82
N LEU A 163 -9.89 -13.33 20.61
CA LEU A 163 -8.44 -13.25 20.82
C LEU A 163 -8.10 -13.58 22.28
N GLU A 164 -8.30 -14.83 22.69
CA GLU A 164 -7.56 -15.37 23.83
C GLU A 164 -6.19 -15.82 23.29
N PHE A 165 -5.15 -15.08 23.68
CA PHE A 165 -3.78 -15.51 23.52
C PHE A 165 -3.38 -16.33 24.74
N PRO A 166 -2.69 -17.47 24.57
CA PRO A 166 -2.15 -18.25 25.69
C PRO A 166 -1.06 -17.49 26.44
#